data_c5e1998d0b1d7ebbcfee25bf504c0715
#
_entry.id   c5e1998d0b1d7ebbcfee25bf504c0715
#
_cell.length_a   1.000
_cell.length_b   1.000
_cell.length_c   1.000
_cell.angle_alpha   90.00
_cell.angle_beta   90.00
_cell.angle_gamma   90.00
#
_symmetry.space_group_name_H-M   'P 1'
#
loop_
_entity.id
_entity.type
_entity.pdbx_description
1 polymer ?
#
loop_
_entity_poly.entity_id
_entity_poly.type
_entity_poly.pdbx_seq_one_letter_code
_entity_poly.pdbx_strand_id
1 'polypeptide(L)'
;ISKVRYLTDYINKEFITRSSEVDFSKKEDIVLYNPKKGYVFTQKIIIANPNYKFVPLVNLTTAQVADLLMRAKLYIDFGHHPGKDRFPREAATMGCCLITGLNGAAAFNDIDIPTKFKIAAEDKNIPLISEQIAYCFNHYEEVWKQLEAYRKKIREEEAVFEQEVKNIYGVEYK
;
A
#
# COMPACT_ATOMS: atom_id res chain seq x y z
N ILE A 1 -4.57 -35.41 10.90
CA ILE A 1 -3.93 -34.21 10.31
C ILE A 1 -5.03 -33.20 10.07
N SER A 2 -5.08 -32.13 10.87
CA SER A 2 -6.00 -31.03 10.64
C SER A 2 -5.73 -30.40 9.27
N LYS A 3 -6.73 -30.38 8.39
CA LYS A 3 -6.60 -29.70 7.09
C LYS A 3 -6.49 -28.20 7.35
N VAL A 4 -5.29 -27.66 7.24
CA VAL A 4 -5.09 -26.21 7.22
C VAL A 4 -5.75 -25.66 5.97
N ARG A 5 -6.60 -24.64 6.13
CA ARG A 5 -7.23 -23.92 5.03
C ARG A 5 -6.85 -22.47 5.11
N TYR A 6 -6.62 -21.87 3.96
CA TYR A 6 -6.38 -20.45 3.84
C TYR A 6 -7.71 -19.68 3.95
N LEU A 7 -7.69 -18.58 4.68
CA LEU A 7 -8.78 -17.61 4.75
C LEU A 7 -8.20 -16.23 4.44
N THR A 8 -8.68 -15.63 3.37
CA THR A 8 -8.25 -14.29 2.97
C THR A 8 -8.77 -13.25 3.98
N ASP A 9 -8.07 -12.10 4.06
CA ASP A 9 -8.60 -10.92 4.74
C ASP A 9 -8.90 -9.82 3.72
N TYR A 10 -9.61 -8.79 4.11
CA TYR A 10 -9.94 -7.64 3.27
C TYR A 10 -9.80 -6.32 4.07
N ILE A 11 -9.65 -5.21 3.36
CA ILE A 11 -9.51 -3.89 3.98
C ILE A 11 -10.87 -3.33 4.40
N ASN A 12 -10.83 -2.28 5.25
CA ASN A 12 -12.04 -1.60 5.67
C ASN A 12 -12.80 -1.04 4.45
N LYS A 13 -14.10 -1.31 4.39
CA LYS A 13 -15.02 -0.91 3.31
C LYS A 13 -15.04 0.59 3.06
N GLU A 14 -14.73 1.41 4.07
CA GLU A 14 -14.61 2.87 3.93
C GLU A 14 -13.63 3.26 2.82
N PHE A 15 -12.47 2.60 2.72
CA PHE A 15 -11.49 2.88 1.66
C PHE A 15 -12.01 2.50 0.28
N ILE A 16 -12.73 1.36 0.18
CA ILE A 16 -13.35 0.94 -1.10
C ILE A 16 -14.40 1.96 -1.54
N THR A 17 -15.29 2.36 -0.63
CA THR A 17 -16.37 3.31 -0.93
C THR A 17 -15.79 4.68 -1.33
N ARG A 18 -14.88 5.21 -0.53
CA ARG A 18 -14.29 6.54 -0.78
C ARG A 18 -13.33 6.58 -1.97
N SER A 19 -12.88 5.44 -2.47
CA SER A 19 -12.00 5.40 -3.66
C SER A 19 -12.65 5.99 -4.91
N SER A 20 -13.98 5.96 -5.00
CA SER A 20 -14.74 6.60 -6.10
C SER A 20 -14.73 8.14 -6.04
N GLU A 21 -14.38 8.73 -4.90
CA GLU A 21 -14.31 10.18 -4.67
C GLU A 21 -12.91 10.75 -4.97
N VAL A 22 -11.93 9.90 -5.30
CA VAL A 22 -10.54 10.32 -5.53
C VAL A 22 -10.46 11.19 -6.77
N ASP A 23 -10.09 12.45 -6.56
CA ASP A 23 -9.80 13.41 -7.62
C ASP A 23 -8.29 13.43 -7.90
N PHE A 24 -7.89 12.82 -9.00
CA PHE A 24 -6.48 12.69 -9.37
C PHE A 24 -5.79 14.03 -9.64
N SER A 25 -6.56 15.05 -10.04
CA SER A 25 -6.04 16.40 -10.29
C SER A 25 -5.64 17.14 -9.00
N LYS A 26 -6.15 16.67 -7.86
CA LYS A 26 -5.88 17.23 -6.53
C LYS A 26 -4.80 16.49 -5.75
N LYS A 27 -4.20 15.46 -6.35
CA LYS A 27 -3.10 14.74 -5.73
C LYS A 27 -1.85 15.61 -5.61
N GLU A 28 -1.25 15.59 -4.43
CA GLU A 28 -0.08 16.37 -4.05
C GLU A 28 1.18 15.50 -3.99
N ASP A 29 2.35 16.10 -4.19
CA ASP A 29 3.66 15.42 -4.07
C ASP A 29 3.99 15.17 -2.58
N ILE A 30 3.17 14.35 -1.95
CA ILE A 30 3.31 13.90 -0.56
C ILE A 30 3.68 12.42 -0.55
N VAL A 31 4.69 12.07 0.28
CA VAL A 31 5.07 10.70 0.60
C VAL A 31 4.49 10.33 1.96
N LEU A 32 3.58 9.37 2.00
CA LEU A 32 3.06 8.81 3.25
C LEU A 32 3.88 7.58 3.65
N TYR A 33 4.02 7.34 4.94
CA TYR A 33 4.72 6.17 5.46
C TYR A 33 4.19 5.73 6.83
N ASN A 34 4.42 4.45 7.18
CA ASN A 34 4.09 3.92 8.50
C ASN A 34 5.33 3.98 9.41
N PRO A 35 5.38 4.86 10.44
CA PRO A 35 6.55 4.97 11.32
C PRO A 35 6.69 3.79 12.29
N LYS A 36 5.70 2.91 12.40
CA LYS A 36 5.75 1.72 13.27
C LYS A 36 6.53 0.56 12.65
N LYS A 37 6.87 0.66 11.37
CA LYS A 37 7.58 -0.40 10.63
C LYS A 37 8.72 0.20 9.80
N GLY A 38 9.92 -0.38 9.90
CA GLY A 38 11.06 0.02 9.08
C GLY A 38 11.52 1.48 9.25
N TYR A 39 11.20 2.12 10.38
CA TYR A 39 11.38 3.57 10.57
C TYR A 39 12.83 4.02 10.43
N VAL A 40 13.79 3.25 10.97
CA VAL A 40 15.23 3.59 10.89
C VAL A 40 15.69 3.75 9.45
N PHE A 41 15.27 2.85 8.57
CA PHE A 41 15.61 2.95 7.15
C PHE A 41 14.81 4.07 6.46
N THR A 42 13.52 4.21 6.78
CA THR A 42 12.68 5.29 6.25
C THR A 42 13.24 6.67 6.60
N GLN A 43 13.80 6.86 7.81
CA GLN A 43 14.46 8.12 8.19
C GLN A 43 15.63 8.47 7.26
N LYS A 44 16.43 7.47 6.83
CA LYS A 44 17.53 7.71 5.89
C LYS A 44 17.01 8.19 4.53
N ILE A 45 15.88 7.63 4.08
CA ILE A 45 15.21 8.07 2.84
C ILE A 45 14.74 9.51 2.99
N ILE A 46 14.11 9.88 4.12
CA ILE A 46 13.64 11.23 4.40
C ILE A 46 14.81 12.23 4.35
N ILE A 47 15.92 11.91 5.02
CA ILE A 47 17.13 12.75 5.05
C ILE A 47 17.71 12.92 3.63
N ALA A 48 17.69 11.88 2.81
CA ALA A 48 18.19 11.93 1.44
C ALA A 48 17.29 12.73 0.48
N ASN A 49 16.04 13.01 0.88
CA ASN A 49 15.02 13.66 0.04
C ASN A 49 14.37 14.86 0.73
N PRO A 50 15.15 15.89 1.14
CA PRO A 50 14.67 17.01 1.96
C PRO A 50 13.67 17.91 1.23
N ASN A 51 13.59 17.84 -0.08
CA ASN A 51 12.69 18.65 -0.91
C ASN A 51 11.25 18.07 -0.99
N TYR A 52 11.02 16.85 -0.52
CA TYR A 52 9.71 16.23 -0.54
C TYR A 52 9.05 16.27 0.84
N LYS A 53 7.72 16.34 0.84
CA LYS A 53 6.93 16.32 2.06
C LYS A 53 6.65 14.87 2.48
N PHE A 54 7.23 14.42 3.58
CA PHE A 54 6.96 13.14 4.20
C PHE A 54 5.97 13.30 5.36
N VAL A 55 4.93 12.46 5.40
CA VAL A 55 3.89 12.51 6.44
C VAL A 55 3.69 11.12 7.04
N PRO A 56 3.89 10.94 8.36
CA PRO A 56 3.68 9.67 9.03
C PRO A 56 2.19 9.37 9.24
N LEU A 57 1.80 8.12 9.00
CA LEU A 57 0.46 7.61 9.34
C LEU A 57 0.48 7.07 10.78
N VAL A 58 0.34 7.95 11.76
CA VAL A 58 0.38 7.62 13.19
C VAL A 58 -0.62 8.44 13.98
N ASN A 59 -1.28 7.80 14.95
CA ASN A 59 -2.28 8.42 15.83
C ASN A 59 -3.43 9.09 15.06
N LEU A 60 -3.87 8.44 13.97
CA LEU A 60 -4.94 8.91 13.09
C LEU A 60 -6.14 7.97 13.15
N THR A 61 -7.32 8.52 13.03
CA THR A 61 -8.55 7.75 12.79
C THR A 61 -8.56 7.22 11.35
N THR A 62 -9.41 6.23 11.08
CA THR A 62 -9.57 5.70 9.71
C THR A 62 -9.91 6.80 8.70
N ALA A 63 -10.82 7.70 9.06
CA ALA A 63 -11.20 8.83 8.20
C ALA A 63 -10.01 9.76 7.90
N GLN A 64 -9.19 10.09 8.90
CA GLN A 64 -8.00 10.92 8.71
C GLN A 64 -6.94 10.24 7.83
N VAL A 65 -6.77 8.91 7.97
CA VAL A 65 -5.90 8.13 7.07
C VAL A 65 -6.43 8.21 5.64
N ALA A 66 -7.73 8.00 5.44
CA ALA A 66 -8.34 8.09 4.13
C ALA A 66 -8.17 9.49 3.50
N ASP A 67 -8.36 10.56 4.27
CA ASP A 67 -8.16 11.95 3.80
C ASP A 67 -6.71 12.19 3.34
N LEU A 68 -5.73 11.69 4.08
CA LEU A 68 -4.32 11.80 3.68
C LEU A 68 -4.02 10.99 2.42
N LEU A 69 -4.54 9.76 2.34
CA LEU A 69 -4.37 8.89 1.17
C LEU A 69 -5.04 9.49 -0.08
N MET A 70 -6.17 10.16 0.06
CA MET A 70 -6.82 10.87 -1.06
C MET A 70 -5.95 11.99 -1.64
N ARG A 71 -5.16 12.65 -0.80
CA ARG A 71 -4.33 13.79 -1.19
C ARG A 71 -2.95 13.40 -1.69
N ALA A 72 -2.35 12.36 -1.11
CA ALA A 72 -0.97 11.98 -1.41
C ALA A 72 -0.84 11.17 -2.70
N LYS A 73 0.24 11.39 -3.44
CA LYS A 73 0.58 10.59 -4.63
C LYS A 73 1.30 9.29 -4.30
N LEU A 74 1.98 9.19 -3.16
CA LEU A 74 2.89 8.08 -2.88
C LEU A 74 2.77 7.59 -1.44
N TYR A 75 2.78 6.26 -1.27
CA TYR A 75 3.00 5.60 0.01
C TYR A 75 4.24 4.71 -0.08
N ILE A 76 5.11 4.77 0.93
CA ILE A 76 6.29 3.91 1.03
C ILE A 76 6.25 3.05 2.29
N ASP A 77 6.73 1.81 2.19
CA ASP A 77 6.84 0.91 3.34
C ASP A 77 8.04 -0.03 3.21
N PHE A 78 9.04 0.20 4.05
CA PHE A 78 10.26 -0.61 4.12
C PHE A 78 10.31 -1.50 5.37
N GLY A 79 9.16 -1.69 6.01
CA GLY A 79 9.03 -2.58 7.14
C GLY A 79 8.88 -4.06 6.77
N HIS A 80 8.74 -4.90 7.79
CA HIS A 80 8.38 -6.31 7.61
C HIS A 80 6.87 -6.46 7.40
N HIS A 81 6.50 -7.18 6.36
CA HIS A 81 5.11 -7.49 6.03
C HIS A 81 4.80 -8.95 6.39
N PRO A 82 4.11 -9.23 7.50
CA PRO A 82 3.77 -10.60 7.89
C PRO A 82 2.72 -11.25 6.98
N GLY A 83 2.04 -10.46 6.17
CA GLY A 83 1.02 -10.85 5.20
C GLY A 83 0.75 -9.72 4.23
N LYS A 84 -0.43 -9.73 3.58
CA LYS A 84 -0.83 -8.71 2.59
C LYS A 84 -0.70 -7.26 3.08
N ASP A 85 -0.77 -7.06 4.38
CA ASP A 85 -0.75 -5.77 5.08
C ASP A 85 -1.87 -4.79 4.65
N ARG A 86 -2.34 -3.96 5.59
CA ARG A 86 -3.45 -3.03 5.33
C ARG A 86 -3.03 -1.82 4.51
N PHE A 87 -2.03 -1.07 5.00
CA PHE A 87 -1.70 0.23 4.44
C PHE A 87 -1.33 0.21 2.94
N PRO A 88 -0.55 -0.76 2.42
CA PRO A 88 -0.30 -0.82 0.98
C PRO A 88 -1.60 -0.98 0.16
N ARG A 89 -2.56 -1.79 0.64
CA ARG A 89 -3.85 -2.00 -0.03
C ARG A 89 -4.73 -0.76 0.04
N GLU A 90 -4.85 -0.14 1.24
CA GLU A 90 -5.59 1.10 1.45
C GLU A 90 -5.02 2.23 0.58
N ALA A 91 -3.69 2.38 0.54
CA ALA A 91 -3.02 3.39 -0.27
C ALA A 91 -3.23 3.18 -1.77
N ALA A 92 -3.06 1.95 -2.27
CA ALA A 92 -3.32 1.65 -3.69
C ALA A 92 -4.78 1.95 -4.07
N THR A 93 -5.73 1.55 -3.22
CA THR A 93 -7.16 1.76 -3.43
C THR A 93 -7.51 3.25 -3.48
N MET A 94 -6.89 4.06 -2.63
CA MET A 94 -7.07 5.51 -2.56
C MET A 94 -6.20 6.29 -3.56
N GLY A 95 -5.63 5.60 -4.56
CA GLY A 95 -4.94 6.24 -5.68
C GLY A 95 -3.48 6.59 -5.42
N CYS A 96 -2.82 6.07 -4.37
CA CYS A 96 -1.38 6.26 -4.21
C CYS A 96 -0.58 5.30 -5.10
N CYS A 97 0.54 5.75 -5.61
CA CYS A 97 1.63 4.89 -6.04
C CYS A 97 2.25 4.21 -4.81
N LEU A 98 2.93 3.09 -5.01
CA LEU A 98 3.55 2.33 -3.92
C LEU A 98 5.03 2.09 -4.22
N ILE A 99 5.88 2.25 -3.20
CA ILE A 99 7.25 1.73 -3.17
C ILE A 99 7.41 0.93 -1.88
N THR A 100 7.83 -0.32 -1.97
CA THR A 100 7.99 -1.20 -0.80
C THR A 100 9.39 -1.81 -0.70
N GLY A 101 9.76 -2.23 0.50
CA GLY A 101 10.88 -3.15 0.70
C GLY A 101 10.58 -4.55 0.15
N LEU A 102 11.48 -5.49 0.47
CA LEU A 102 11.38 -6.90 0.10
C LEU A 102 11.25 -7.82 1.34
N ASN A 103 10.86 -7.26 2.49
CA ASN A 103 10.78 -8.02 3.74
C ASN A 103 9.39 -8.66 3.91
N GLY A 104 9.37 -9.98 4.10
CA GLY A 104 8.13 -10.75 4.27
C GLY A 104 7.29 -10.80 2.99
N ALA A 105 5.99 -10.66 3.09
CA ALA A 105 5.05 -10.75 1.97
C ALA A 105 5.28 -9.72 0.85
N ALA A 106 6.00 -8.62 1.13
CA ALA A 106 6.37 -7.64 0.11
C ALA A 106 7.28 -8.22 -0.99
N ALA A 107 8.03 -9.30 -0.71
CA ALA A 107 8.82 -10.01 -1.72
C ALA A 107 7.96 -10.79 -2.74
N PHE A 108 6.69 -11.02 -2.44
CA PHE A 108 5.78 -11.88 -3.20
C PHE A 108 4.60 -11.08 -3.78
N ASN A 109 3.68 -11.80 -4.45
CA ASN A 109 2.49 -11.20 -5.08
C ASN A 109 1.36 -10.86 -4.09
N ASP A 110 1.60 -10.97 -2.78
CA ASP A 110 0.69 -10.42 -1.77
C ASP A 110 0.60 -8.89 -1.86
N ILE A 111 1.71 -8.24 -2.24
CA ILE A 111 1.74 -6.84 -2.67
C ILE A 111 2.11 -6.85 -4.15
N ASP A 112 1.08 -6.89 -5.02
CA ASP A 112 1.23 -7.13 -6.45
C ASP A 112 1.45 -5.81 -7.22
N ILE A 113 2.67 -5.30 -7.09
CA ILE A 113 3.12 -4.07 -7.76
C ILE A 113 4.32 -4.36 -8.68
N PRO A 114 4.61 -3.51 -9.68
CA PRO A 114 5.76 -3.71 -10.56
C PRO A 114 7.08 -3.84 -9.77
N THR A 115 7.92 -4.78 -10.16
CA THR A 115 9.16 -5.12 -9.45
C THR A 115 10.12 -3.95 -9.28
N LYS A 116 10.12 -2.98 -10.20
CA LYS A 116 10.93 -1.76 -10.09
C LYS A 116 10.62 -0.91 -8.84
N PHE A 117 9.44 -1.08 -8.24
CA PHE A 117 9.02 -0.41 -7.02
C PHE A 117 9.18 -1.26 -5.76
N LYS A 118 9.73 -2.46 -5.88
CA LYS A 118 10.10 -3.35 -4.77
C LYS A 118 11.61 -3.34 -4.61
N ILE A 119 12.12 -2.61 -3.62
CA ILE A 119 13.55 -2.32 -3.46
C ILE A 119 14.01 -2.76 -2.08
N ALA A 120 15.09 -3.54 -2.00
CA ALA A 120 15.64 -3.97 -0.72
C ALA A 120 16.02 -2.78 0.17
N ALA A 121 15.70 -2.86 1.47
CA ALA A 121 15.99 -1.85 2.47
C ALA A 121 17.48 -1.85 2.86
N GLU A 122 18.34 -1.48 1.93
CA GLU A 122 19.79 -1.40 2.07
C GLU A 122 20.28 0.00 1.73
N ASP A 123 21.24 0.53 2.48
CA ASP A 123 21.72 1.92 2.32
C ASP A 123 22.19 2.24 0.89
N LYS A 124 22.80 1.26 0.21
CA LYS A 124 23.23 1.40 -1.20
C LYS A 124 22.08 1.66 -2.18
N ASN A 125 20.83 1.32 -1.80
CA ASN A 125 19.63 1.48 -2.62
C ASN A 125 18.93 2.82 -2.40
N ILE A 126 19.36 3.65 -1.45
CA ILE A 126 18.72 4.96 -1.19
C ILE A 126 18.70 5.86 -2.44
N PRO A 127 19.77 5.96 -3.25
CA PRO A 127 19.70 6.73 -4.50
C PRO A 127 18.64 6.23 -5.47
N LEU A 128 18.52 4.90 -5.64
CA LEU A 128 17.51 4.29 -6.48
C LEU A 128 16.08 4.57 -5.95
N ILE A 129 15.89 4.50 -4.62
CA ILE A 129 14.61 4.81 -4.00
C ILE A 129 14.24 6.28 -4.25
N SER A 130 15.19 7.21 -4.11
CA SER A 130 15.00 8.63 -4.40
C SER A 130 14.60 8.88 -5.86
N GLU A 131 15.24 8.17 -6.79
CA GLU A 131 14.89 8.19 -8.22
C GLU A 131 13.46 7.68 -8.45
N GLN A 132 13.05 6.58 -7.80
CA GLN A 132 11.69 6.05 -7.93
C GLN A 132 10.64 6.98 -7.29
N ILE A 133 10.95 7.68 -6.19
CA ILE A 133 10.07 8.72 -5.63
C ILE A 133 9.83 9.82 -6.66
N ALA A 134 10.91 10.38 -7.24
CA ALA A 134 10.82 11.38 -8.29
C ALA A 134 10.04 10.87 -9.52
N TYR A 135 10.29 9.62 -9.92
CA TYR A 135 9.56 8.98 -11.03
C TYR A 135 8.06 8.89 -10.74
N CYS A 136 7.67 8.44 -9.55
CA CYS A 136 6.25 8.36 -9.15
C CYS A 136 5.56 9.74 -9.20
N PHE A 137 6.24 10.82 -8.83
CA PHE A 137 5.66 12.15 -8.88
C PHE A 137 5.54 12.70 -10.31
N ASN A 138 6.60 12.53 -11.11
CA ASN A 138 6.64 13.05 -12.48
C ASN A 138 5.78 12.25 -13.46
N HIS A 139 5.56 10.96 -13.18
CA HIS A 139 4.79 10.03 -14.01
C HIS A 139 3.60 9.42 -13.26
N TYR A 140 3.00 10.20 -12.35
CA TYR A 140 2.01 9.72 -11.40
C TYR A 140 0.87 8.93 -12.06
N GLU A 141 0.27 9.47 -13.12
CA GLU A 141 -0.86 8.85 -13.78
C GLU A 141 -0.48 7.52 -14.45
N GLU A 142 0.71 7.45 -15.04
CA GLU A 142 1.24 6.23 -15.66
C GLU A 142 1.48 5.14 -14.59
N VAL A 143 2.16 5.51 -13.49
CA VAL A 143 2.46 4.57 -12.39
C VAL A 143 1.17 4.09 -11.73
N TRP A 144 0.23 4.98 -11.48
CA TRP A 144 -1.07 4.63 -10.91
C TRP A 144 -1.83 3.62 -11.79
N LYS A 145 -1.83 3.79 -13.11
CA LYS A 145 -2.45 2.85 -14.06
C LYS A 145 -1.83 1.45 -13.99
N GLN A 146 -0.52 1.35 -13.75
CA GLN A 146 0.17 0.06 -13.60
C GLN A 146 -0.29 -0.74 -12.36
N LEU A 147 -0.93 -0.10 -11.39
CA LEU A 147 -1.47 -0.76 -10.18
C LEU A 147 -2.93 -1.23 -10.34
N GLU A 148 -3.55 -1.13 -11.53
CA GLU A 148 -4.98 -1.46 -11.69
C GLU A 148 -5.29 -2.92 -11.40
N ALA A 149 -4.44 -3.85 -11.81
CA ALA A 149 -4.62 -5.27 -11.51
C ALA A 149 -4.62 -5.52 -9.98
N TYR A 150 -3.71 -4.87 -9.25
CA TYR A 150 -3.64 -4.95 -7.80
C TYR A 150 -4.89 -4.36 -7.13
N ARG A 151 -5.35 -3.18 -7.56
CA ARG A 151 -6.58 -2.56 -7.05
C ARG A 151 -7.82 -3.41 -7.31
N LYS A 152 -7.92 -4.03 -8.50
CA LYS A 152 -9.01 -4.95 -8.82
C LYS A 152 -9.04 -6.12 -7.84
N LYS A 153 -7.89 -6.75 -7.60
CA LYS A 153 -7.75 -7.85 -6.64
C LYS A 153 -8.20 -7.43 -5.24
N ILE A 154 -7.82 -6.22 -4.78
CA ILE A 154 -8.22 -5.70 -3.47
C ILE A 154 -9.74 -5.51 -3.39
N ARG A 155 -10.38 -4.97 -4.42
CA ARG A 155 -11.85 -4.80 -4.46
C ARG A 155 -12.62 -6.12 -4.41
N GLU A 156 -12.01 -7.20 -4.85
CA GLU A 156 -12.61 -8.54 -4.87
C GLU A 156 -12.38 -9.33 -3.56
N GLU A 157 -11.50 -8.86 -2.65
CA GLU A 157 -11.10 -9.60 -1.45
C GLU A 157 -12.27 -9.90 -0.49
N GLU A 158 -13.24 -8.98 -0.32
CA GLU A 158 -14.41 -9.21 0.54
C GLU A 158 -15.25 -10.36 0.01
N ALA A 159 -15.55 -10.40 -1.30
CA ALA A 159 -16.32 -11.47 -1.92
C ALA A 159 -15.57 -12.83 -1.88
N VAL A 160 -14.24 -12.81 -2.03
CA VAL A 160 -13.40 -14.00 -1.88
C VAL A 160 -13.46 -14.51 -0.45
N PHE A 161 -13.34 -13.64 0.55
CA PHE A 161 -13.46 -14.00 1.96
C PHE A 161 -14.81 -14.67 2.27
N GLU A 162 -15.92 -14.06 1.83
CA GLU A 162 -17.27 -14.62 2.03
C GLU A 162 -17.41 -16.02 1.43
N GLN A 163 -16.87 -16.21 0.21
CA GLN A 163 -16.91 -17.53 -0.45
C GLN A 163 -16.04 -18.57 0.30
N GLU A 164 -14.88 -18.17 0.79
CA GLU A 164 -14.00 -19.03 1.58
C GLU A 164 -14.65 -19.43 2.91
N VAL A 165 -15.30 -18.49 3.62
CA VAL A 165 -16.07 -18.76 4.84
C VAL A 165 -17.17 -19.77 4.56
N LYS A 166 -17.95 -19.57 3.49
CA LYS A 166 -18.99 -20.51 3.08
C LYS A 166 -18.44 -21.91 2.80
N ASN A 167 -17.32 -22.00 2.11
CA ASN A 167 -16.68 -23.27 1.77
C ASN A 167 -16.08 -23.99 2.99
N ILE A 168 -15.59 -23.23 3.98
CA ILE A 168 -14.94 -23.78 5.18
C ILE A 168 -15.97 -24.21 6.22
N TYR A 169 -16.97 -23.40 6.46
CA TYR A 169 -17.90 -23.55 7.57
C TYR A 169 -19.30 -23.98 7.15
N GLY A 170 -19.64 -23.99 5.86
CA GLY A 170 -20.97 -24.32 5.34
C GLY A 170 -22.05 -23.31 5.73
N VAL A 171 -21.67 -22.08 6.09
CA VAL A 171 -22.56 -21.00 6.52
C VAL A 171 -22.44 -19.80 5.59
N GLU A 172 -23.53 -19.04 5.46
CA GLU A 172 -23.48 -17.73 4.79
C GLU A 172 -22.97 -16.67 5.79
N TYR A 173 -21.99 -15.92 5.37
CA TYR A 173 -21.51 -14.75 6.11
C TYR A 173 -22.55 -13.62 5.95
N LYS A 174 -23.07 -13.12 7.08
CA LYS A 174 -24.05 -12.02 7.12
C LYS A 174 -23.42 -10.75 7.69
#